data_93961bbd5e7f6f309547b1699c50ea1f
#
_entry.id   93961bbd5e7f6f309547b1699c50ea1f
#
_cell.length_a   1.000
_cell.length_b   1.000
_cell.length_c   1.000
_cell.angle_alpha   90.00
_cell.angle_beta   90.00
_cell.angle_gamma   90.00
#
_symmetry.space_group_name_H-M   'P 1'
#
loop_
_entity.id
_entity.type
_entity.pdbx_description
1 polymer ?
#
loop_
_entity_poly.entity_id
_entity_poly.type
_entity_poly.pdbx_seq_one_letter_code
_entity_poly.pdbx_strand_id
1 'polypeptide(L)'
;TFIAPPCFDEITLLFQDEHLLVINKPSCLLSLSGKNPQNLDSVHHRLVKLFPGCTLVHRLDFGTSGLMVVARSKTINAALCQQFSQRSVRKTYQALLCGHLADDEGVIDAAIAKDPAQFPRMVICPDQGKPARSRYRVMARGYYQECYYQEKKGKGLPVTRVELMPET
;
A
#
# COMPACT_ATOMS: atom_id res chain seq x y z
N THR A 1 8.44 15.52 -12.19
CA THR A 1 8.90 14.16 -11.79
C THR A 1 8.78 14.05 -10.28
N PHE A 2 8.13 12.98 -9.79
CA PHE A 2 8.02 12.74 -8.34
C PHE A 2 9.38 12.40 -7.75
N ILE A 3 9.74 13.08 -6.67
CA ILE A 3 10.90 12.80 -5.82
C ILE A 3 10.36 12.45 -4.44
N ALA A 4 10.71 11.25 -3.96
CA ALA A 4 10.29 10.80 -2.65
C ALA A 4 11.04 11.59 -1.55
N PRO A 5 10.34 12.16 -0.57
CA PRO A 5 10.98 12.72 0.61
C PRO A 5 11.80 11.65 1.34
N PRO A 6 12.83 12.04 2.10
CA PRO A 6 13.61 11.09 2.91
C PRO A 6 12.71 10.36 3.91
N CYS A 7 12.89 9.04 4.03
CA CYS A 7 12.23 8.22 5.04
C CYS A 7 13.25 7.82 6.11
N PHE A 8 13.05 8.29 7.34
CA PHE A 8 13.93 8.00 8.49
C PHE A 8 13.48 6.78 9.29
N ASP A 9 12.28 6.27 9.04
CA ASP A 9 11.75 5.10 9.71
C ASP A 9 12.44 3.83 9.22
N GLU A 10 12.63 2.88 10.13
CA GLU A 10 13.26 1.59 9.84
C GLU A 10 12.23 0.58 9.33
N ILE A 11 12.73 -0.39 8.53
CA ILE A 11 11.95 -1.58 8.17
C ILE A 11 12.00 -2.54 9.35
N THR A 12 10.84 -2.94 9.86
CA THR A 12 10.78 -3.96 10.92
C THR A 12 10.77 -5.35 10.30
N LEU A 13 11.74 -6.18 10.65
CA LEU A 13 11.77 -7.60 10.30
C LEU A 13 10.88 -8.37 11.30
N LEU A 14 9.79 -8.96 10.80
CA LEU A 14 8.82 -9.69 11.61
C LEU A 14 9.06 -11.20 11.62
N PHE A 15 9.54 -11.74 10.50
CA PHE A 15 9.85 -13.16 10.34
C PHE A 15 10.98 -13.33 9.34
N GLN A 16 11.80 -14.36 9.55
CA GLN A 16 12.90 -14.74 8.68
C GLN A 16 13.12 -16.25 8.76
N ASP A 17 13.26 -16.88 7.57
CA ASP A 17 13.81 -18.23 7.44
C ASP A 17 14.79 -18.31 6.26
N GLU A 18 15.13 -19.51 5.82
CA GLU A 18 16.03 -19.72 4.66
C GLU A 18 15.37 -19.35 3.32
N HIS A 19 14.04 -19.23 3.25
CA HIS A 19 13.26 -19.04 2.04
C HIS A 19 12.76 -17.61 1.86
N LEU A 20 12.27 -16.99 2.92
CA LEU A 20 11.60 -15.69 2.84
C LEU A 20 11.83 -14.81 4.08
N LEU A 21 11.50 -13.53 3.90
CA LEU A 21 11.36 -12.54 4.97
C LEU A 21 9.91 -12.04 4.97
N VAL A 22 9.38 -11.76 6.16
CA VAL A 22 8.18 -10.96 6.34
C VAL A 22 8.59 -9.68 7.04
N ILE A 23 8.27 -8.57 6.44
CA ILE A 23 8.64 -7.24 6.96
C ILE A 23 7.40 -6.37 7.13
N ASN A 24 7.51 -5.38 8.00
CA ASN A 24 6.61 -4.24 8.06
C ASN A 24 7.29 -3.04 7.37
N LYS A 25 6.76 -2.65 6.21
CA LYS A 25 7.22 -1.47 5.48
C LYS A 25 6.69 -0.21 6.18
N PRO A 26 7.51 0.77 6.51
CA PRO A 26 7.02 2.06 6.98
C PRO A 26 6.27 2.81 5.86
N SER A 27 5.39 3.73 6.23
CA SER A 27 4.85 4.72 5.30
C SER A 27 5.97 5.61 4.75
N CYS A 28 5.74 6.23 3.61
CA CYS A 28 6.70 7.14 2.96
C CYS A 28 8.05 6.51 2.59
N LEU A 29 8.10 5.19 2.39
CA LEU A 29 9.23 4.48 1.80
C LEU A 29 8.81 3.81 0.49
N LEU A 30 9.60 3.98 -0.57
CA LEU A 30 9.39 3.26 -1.83
C LEU A 30 9.59 1.76 -1.64
N SER A 31 8.80 0.93 -2.32
CA SER A 31 9.05 -0.52 -2.36
C SER A 31 10.27 -0.85 -3.22
N LEU A 32 10.40 -0.21 -4.38
CA LEU A 32 11.52 -0.33 -5.32
C LEU A 32 12.08 1.04 -5.63
N SER A 33 13.38 1.13 -5.87
CA SER A 33 14.04 2.35 -6.32
C SER A 33 13.43 2.86 -7.63
N GLY A 34 13.27 4.16 -7.72
CA GLY A 34 12.79 4.82 -8.94
C GLY A 34 13.89 4.98 -9.99
N LYS A 35 13.50 5.37 -11.20
CA LYS A 35 14.46 5.69 -12.29
C LYS A 35 15.30 6.93 -11.98
N ASN A 36 14.77 7.89 -11.21
CA ASN A 36 15.52 9.05 -10.77
C ASN A 36 16.51 8.63 -9.67
N PRO A 37 17.80 8.98 -9.77
CA PRO A 37 18.80 8.66 -8.73
C PRO A 37 18.43 9.15 -7.32
N GLN A 38 17.67 10.23 -7.21
CA GLN A 38 17.16 10.73 -5.93
C GLN A 38 16.12 9.81 -5.28
N ASN A 39 15.53 8.87 -6.02
CA ASN A 39 14.58 7.87 -5.55
C ASN A 39 15.24 6.50 -5.35
N LEU A 40 16.50 6.48 -4.89
CA LEU A 40 17.25 5.25 -4.66
C LEU A 40 16.76 4.50 -3.41
N ASP A 41 16.46 5.24 -2.34
CA ASP A 41 16.05 4.66 -1.06
C ASP A 41 14.70 3.92 -1.20
N SER A 42 14.70 2.65 -0.87
CA SER A 42 13.55 1.77 -1.01
C SER A 42 13.69 0.53 -0.13
N VAL A 43 12.59 -0.19 0.08
CA VAL A 43 12.60 -1.48 0.76
C VAL A 43 13.65 -2.41 0.16
N HIS A 44 13.63 -2.60 -1.16
CA HIS A 44 14.60 -3.48 -1.83
C HIS A 44 16.03 -3.00 -1.65
N HIS A 45 16.30 -1.70 -1.84
CA HIS A 45 17.65 -1.12 -1.69
C HIS A 45 18.19 -1.31 -0.27
N ARG A 46 17.34 -1.17 0.75
CA ARG A 46 17.74 -1.38 2.14
C ARG A 46 17.98 -2.85 2.45
N LEU A 47 17.07 -3.74 2.01
CA LEU A 47 17.12 -5.16 2.34
C LEU A 47 18.25 -5.90 1.62
N VAL A 48 18.57 -5.57 0.37
CA VAL A 48 19.63 -6.27 -0.38
C VAL A 48 21.01 -6.12 0.25
N LYS A 49 21.23 -5.07 1.04
CA LYS A 49 22.48 -4.87 1.81
C LYS A 49 22.63 -5.89 2.95
N LEU A 50 21.51 -6.30 3.55
CA LEU A 50 21.48 -7.24 4.68
C LEU A 50 21.25 -8.67 4.19
N PHE A 51 20.51 -8.83 3.10
CA PHE A 51 20.11 -10.11 2.52
C PHE A 51 20.41 -10.12 1.01
N PRO A 52 21.69 -10.32 0.63
CA PRO A 52 22.08 -10.35 -0.77
C PRO A 52 21.27 -11.39 -1.57
N GLY A 53 20.77 -10.99 -2.75
CA GLY A 53 19.96 -11.85 -3.60
C GLY A 53 18.45 -11.87 -3.28
N CYS A 54 18.01 -11.17 -2.23
CA CYS A 54 16.59 -11.04 -1.95
C CYS A 54 15.87 -10.26 -3.07
N THR A 55 14.60 -10.61 -3.32
CA THR A 55 13.78 -10.00 -4.36
C THR A 55 12.34 -9.81 -3.86
N LEU A 56 11.72 -8.71 -4.30
CA LEU A 56 10.32 -8.45 -3.97
C LEU A 56 9.39 -9.27 -4.86
N VAL A 57 8.35 -9.83 -4.29
CA VAL A 57 7.28 -10.58 -4.98
C VAL A 57 6.04 -9.72 -5.22
N HIS A 58 5.87 -8.68 -4.44
CA HIS A 58 4.81 -7.68 -4.56
C HIS A 58 5.32 -6.33 -4.03
N ARG A 59 4.50 -5.33 -4.13
CA ARG A 59 4.85 -3.99 -3.63
C ARG A 59 3.65 -3.34 -2.95
N LEU A 60 3.93 -2.45 -2.01
CA LEU A 60 3.01 -1.47 -1.46
C LEU A 60 3.34 -0.10 -2.04
N ASP A 61 2.34 0.76 -2.16
CA ASP A 61 2.53 2.13 -2.61
C ASP A 61 3.35 2.95 -1.60
N PHE A 62 3.85 4.10 -2.04
CA PHE A 62 4.73 4.97 -1.25
C PHE A 62 4.16 5.29 0.13
N GLY A 63 2.91 5.75 0.20
CA GLY A 63 2.24 6.12 1.45
C GLY A 63 1.68 4.94 2.25
N THR A 64 1.61 3.73 1.66
CA THR A 64 1.05 2.56 2.33
C THR A 64 2.12 1.90 3.20
N SER A 65 1.81 1.71 4.46
CA SER A 65 2.58 0.88 5.39
C SER A 65 2.01 -0.53 5.50
N GLY A 66 2.77 -1.47 6.03
CA GLY A 66 2.28 -2.80 6.35
C GLY A 66 3.13 -3.96 5.83
N LEU A 67 2.53 -5.14 5.84
CA LEU A 67 3.22 -6.40 5.60
C LEU A 67 3.68 -6.56 4.15
N MET A 68 4.93 -6.95 3.99
CA MET A 68 5.48 -7.39 2.71
C MET A 68 6.21 -8.72 2.89
N VAL A 69 6.04 -9.61 1.91
CA VAL A 69 6.80 -10.85 1.78
C VAL A 69 7.92 -10.64 0.77
N VAL A 70 9.13 -11.04 1.14
CA VAL A 70 10.33 -10.88 0.33
C VAL A 70 10.99 -12.25 0.15
N ALA A 71 11.25 -12.65 -1.09
CA ALA A 71 11.90 -13.92 -1.40
C ALA A 71 13.42 -13.82 -1.22
N ARG A 72 14.05 -14.85 -0.70
CA ARG A 72 15.52 -14.92 -0.53
C ARG A 72 16.23 -15.60 -1.71
N SER A 73 15.48 -16.15 -2.66
CA SER A 73 16.04 -16.75 -3.87
C SER A 73 15.08 -16.59 -5.06
N LYS A 74 15.61 -16.76 -6.27
CA LYS A 74 14.81 -16.72 -7.52
C LYS A 74 13.74 -17.81 -7.57
N THR A 75 14.02 -19.00 -7.06
CA THR A 75 13.07 -20.11 -7.02
C THR A 75 11.89 -19.79 -6.12
N ILE A 76 12.15 -19.26 -4.91
CA ILE A 76 11.10 -18.85 -3.98
C ILE A 76 10.34 -17.64 -4.53
N ASN A 77 11.02 -16.70 -5.17
CA ASN A 77 10.36 -15.58 -5.82
C ASN A 77 9.34 -16.06 -6.85
N ALA A 78 9.72 -17.00 -7.74
CA ALA A 78 8.82 -17.55 -8.75
C ALA A 78 7.59 -18.23 -8.12
N ALA A 79 7.79 -19.04 -7.08
CA ALA A 79 6.70 -19.74 -6.37
C ALA A 79 5.73 -18.73 -5.69
N LEU A 80 6.26 -17.71 -5.03
CA LEU A 80 5.43 -16.69 -4.40
C LEU A 80 4.71 -15.80 -5.44
N CYS A 81 5.40 -15.38 -6.51
CA CYS A 81 4.77 -14.62 -7.59
C CYS A 81 3.61 -15.41 -8.23
N GLN A 82 3.73 -16.73 -8.36
CA GLN A 82 2.65 -17.58 -8.84
C GLN A 82 1.42 -17.51 -7.92
N GLN A 83 1.61 -17.55 -6.60
CA GLN A 83 0.51 -17.43 -5.64
C GLN A 83 -0.20 -16.06 -5.75
N PHE A 84 0.57 -14.98 -5.92
CA PHE A 84 -0.01 -13.66 -6.14
C PHE A 84 -0.79 -13.58 -7.47
N SER A 85 -0.25 -14.13 -8.55
CA SER A 85 -0.90 -14.13 -9.87
C SER A 85 -2.16 -14.98 -9.90
N GLN A 86 -2.19 -16.09 -9.17
CA GLN A 86 -3.35 -16.97 -9.00
C GLN A 86 -4.37 -16.42 -7.99
N ARG A 87 -4.09 -15.26 -7.36
CA ARG A 87 -4.94 -14.65 -6.33
C ARG A 87 -5.22 -15.56 -5.13
N SER A 88 -4.32 -16.50 -4.83
CA SER A 88 -4.42 -17.37 -3.65
C SER A 88 -4.01 -16.65 -2.36
N VAL A 89 -3.26 -15.54 -2.47
CA VAL A 89 -2.88 -14.69 -1.33
C VAL A 89 -4.05 -13.79 -0.94
N ARG A 90 -4.58 -13.98 0.26
CA ARG A 90 -5.61 -13.09 0.81
C ARG A 90 -4.95 -11.86 1.42
N LYS A 91 -5.48 -10.70 1.09
CA LYS A 91 -4.96 -9.40 1.55
C LYS A 91 -6.05 -8.65 2.28
N THR A 92 -5.69 -8.04 3.41
CA THR A 92 -6.56 -7.12 4.15
C THR A 92 -5.79 -5.83 4.39
N TYR A 93 -6.40 -4.72 4.02
CA TYR A 93 -5.89 -3.38 4.27
C TYR A 93 -6.81 -2.64 5.21
N GLN A 94 -6.29 -1.66 5.91
CA GLN A 94 -7.10 -0.68 6.62
C GLN A 94 -6.89 0.69 5.99
N ALA A 95 -7.97 1.44 5.88
CA ALA A 95 -7.94 2.81 5.37
C ALA A 95 -8.87 3.70 6.17
N LEU A 96 -8.51 4.97 6.22
CA LEU A 96 -9.37 6.05 6.70
C LEU A 96 -9.89 6.82 5.49
N LEU A 97 -11.19 6.76 5.26
CA LEU A 97 -11.85 7.40 4.14
C LEU A 97 -12.47 8.73 4.59
N CYS A 98 -12.45 9.74 3.72
CA CYS A 98 -13.19 10.99 3.94
C CYS A 98 -14.71 10.72 3.78
N GLY A 99 -15.50 11.26 4.69
CA GLY A 99 -16.94 11.08 4.71
C GLY A 99 -17.40 9.84 5.50
N HIS A 100 -18.71 9.75 5.70
CA HIS A 100 -19.34 8.59 6.31
C HIS A 100 -19.94 7.71 5.20
N LEU A 101 -19.50 6.45 5.13
CA LEU A 101 -20.17 5.44 4.32
C LEU A 101 -21.53 5.11 4.95
N ALA A 102 -22.58 5.01 4.12
CA ALA A 102 -23.92 4.67 4.60
C ALA A 102 -24.01 3.20 5.04
N ASP A 103 -23.50 2.31 4.19
CA ASP A 103 -23.56 0.87 4.41
C ASP A 103 -22.35 0.38 5.23
N ASP A 104 -22.57 -0.62 6.08
CA ASP A 104 -21.53 -1.20 6.93
C ASP A 104 -20.57 -2.12 6.18
N GLU A 105 -21.01 -2.67 5.07
CA GLU A 105 -20.20 -3.49 4.18
C GLU A 105 -20.65 -3.33 2.73
N GLY A 106 -19.80 -3.66 1.79
CA GLY A 106 -20.13 -3.57 0.37
C GLY A 106 -18.97 -3.96 -0.53
N VAL A 107 -19.19 -3.73 -1.81
CA VAL A 107 -18.25 -3.99 -2.88
C VAL A 107 -17.99 -2.70 -3.65
N ILE A 108 -16.73 -2.37 -3.82
CA ILE A 108 -16.28 -1.33 -4.75
C ILE A 108 -15.81 -2.04 -6.01
N ASP A 109 -16.50 -1.81 -7.12
CA ASP A 109 -16.18 -2.38 -8.42
C ASP A 109 -16.05 -1.23 -9.42
N ALA A 110 -14.82 -0.83 -9.70
CA ALA A 110 -14.54 0.32 -10.55
C ALA A 110 -13.21 0.14 -11.28
N ALA A 111 -13.20 0.42 -12.58
CA ALA A 111 -11.96 0.42 -13.35
C ALA A 111 -11.12 1.65 -13.02
N ILE A 112 -9.83 1.46 -12.80
CA ILE A 112 -8.88 2.53 -12.44
C ILE A 112 -7.76 2.64 -13.45
N ALA A 113 -7.34 3.89 -13.73
CA ALA A 113 -6.22 4.23 -14.60
C ALA A 113 -5.30 5.24 -13.94
N LYS A 114 -4.11 5.42 -14.50
CA LYS A 114 -3.21 6.52 -14.09
C LYS A 114 -3.84 7.85 -14.49
N ASP A 115 -3.77 8.82 -13.58
CA ASP A 115 -4.13 10.21 -13.92
C ASP A 115 -3.00 10.84 -14.74
N PRO A 116 -3.22 11.17 -16.03
CA PRO A 116 -2.18 11.76 -16.85
C PRO A 116 -1.75 13.16 -16.39
N ALA A 117 -2.66 13.89 -15.74
CA ALA A 117 -2.42 15.27 -15.30
C ALA A 117 -1.73 15.33 -13.93
N GLN A 118 -1.94 14.32 -13.06
CA GLN A 118 -1.49 14.36 -11.67
C GLN A 118 -0.78 13.06 -11.25
N PHE A 119 0.22 12.61 -12.02
CA PHE A 119 1.03 11.46 -11.62
C PHE A 119 1.68 11.71 -10.23
N PRO A 120 1.64 10.74 -9.27
CA PRO A 120 1.30 9.31 -9.45
C PRO A 120 -0.16 8.94 -9.10
N ARG A 121 -1.10 9.87 -9.11
CA ARG A 121 -2.51 9.60 -8.78
C ARG A 121 -3.15 8.60 -9.74
N MET A 122 -4.15 7.91 -9.22
CA MET A 122 -5.04 7.04 -9.98
C MET A 122 -6.43 7.67 -10.01
N VAL A 123 -7.17 7.45 -11.10
CA VAL A 123 -8.55 7.93 -11.28
C VAL A 123 -9.46 6.78 -11.71
N ILE A 124 -10.75 6.89 -11.40
CA ILE A 124 -11.76 5.99 -11.93
C ILE A 124 -11.91 6.30 -13.42
N CYS A 125 -11.72 5.30 -14.26
CA CYS A 125 -11.76 5.42 -15.71
C CYS A 125 -12.45 4.17 -16.30
N PRO A 126 -13.78 4.20 -16.49
CA PRO A 126 -14.53 3.03 -16.94
C PRO A 126 -14.06 2.48 -18.29
N ASP A 127 -13.68 3.38 -19.22
CA ASP A 127 -13.40 3.02 -20.61
C ASP A 127 -11.98 2.45 -20.82
N GLN A 128 -11.00 2.94 -20.09
CA GLN A 128 -9.56 2.59 -20.28
C GLN A 128 -8.90 2.08 -19.01
N GLY A 129 -9.61 2.06 -17.89
CA GLY A 129 -9.10 1.59 -16.62
C GLY A 129 -8.96 0.08 -16.57
N LYS A 130 -8.07 -0.39 -15.70
CA LYS A 130 -8.01 -1.81 -15.35
C LYS A 130 -9.12 -2.12 -14.34
N PRO A 131 -9.88 -3.21 -14.52
CA PRO A 131 -10.86 -3.64 -13.53
C PRO A 131 -10.23 -3.74 -12.14
N ALA A 132 -10.88 -3.15 -11.16
CA ALA A 132 -10.46 -3.21 -9.77
C ALA A 132 -11.68 -3.45 -8.89
N ARG A 133 -11.61 -4.51 -8.10
CA ARG A 133 -12.70 -4.93 -7.23
C ARG A 133 -12.17 -5.18 -5.82
N SER A 134 -12.83 -4.59 -4.83
CA SER A 134 -12.52 -4.77 -3.42
C SER A 134 -13.80 -4.85 -2.61
N ARG A 135 -13.84 -5.77 -1.66
CA ARG A 135 -14.86 -5.71 -0.59
C ARG A 135 -14.40 -4.76 0.48
N TYR A 136 -15.36 -4.14 1.16
CA TYR A 136 -15.07 -3.35 2.35
C TYR A 136 -15.99 -3.72 3.51
N ARG A 137 -15.49 -3.48 4.71
CA ARG A 137 -16.25 -3.53 5.95
C ARG A 137 -15.93 -2.31 6.80
N VAL A 138 -16.94 -1.61 7.26
CA VAL A 138 -16.79 -0.46 8.15
C VAL A 138 -16.41 -0.94 9.54
N MET A 139 -15.31 -0.39 10.05
CA MET A 139 -14.83 -0.64 11.40
C MET A 139 -15.32 0.41 12.39
N ALA A 140 -15.36 1.67 11.96
CA ALA A 140 -15.81 2.79 12.77
C ALA A 140 -16.15 3.99 11.89
N ARG A 141 -17.06 4.84 12.36
CA ARG A 141 -17.33 6.18 11.81
C ARG A 141 -17.04 7.21 12.90
N GLY A 142 -16.46 8.33 12.52
CA GLY A 142 -16.09 9.36 13.47
C GLY A 142 -15.74 10.67 12.77
N TYR A 143 -15.07 11.53 13.51
CA TYR A 143 -14.63 12.82 13.01
C TYR A 143 -13.14 12.99 13.29
N TYR A 144 -12.39 13.34 12.24
CA TYR A 144 -10.98 13.66 12.34
C TYR A 144 -10.83 15.14 12.72
N GLN A 145 -10.13 15.39 13.81
CA GLN A 145 -9.79 16.77 14.24
C GLN A 145 -8.31 17.00 13.96
N GLU A 146 -8.02 18.03 13.18
CA GLU A 146 -6.63 18.48 13.01
C GLU A 146 -6.19 19.21 14.29
N CYS A 147 -5.19 18.68 14.96
CA CYS A 147 -4.65 19.25 16.21
C CYS A 147 -3.97 20.61 16.06
N TYR A 148 -3.75 21.09 14.84
CA TYR A 148 -2.99 22.32 14.56
C TYR A 148 -3.81 23.63 14.50
N TYR A 149 -5.13 23.56 14.54
CA TYR A 149 -5.97 24.76 14.51
C TYR A 149 -6.96 24.76 15.67
N GLN A 150 -6.53 25.32 16.79
CA GLN A 150 -7.34 25.46 18.01
C GLN A 150 -8.56 26.43 17.89
N GLU A 151 -8.80 27.02 16.72
CA GLU A 151 -9.82 28.09 16.59
C GLU A 151 -11.07 27.70 15.77
N LYS A 152 -11.17 26.51 15.19
CA LYS A 152 -12.43 26.10 14.56
C LYS A 152 -13.22 25.18 15.47
N LYS A 153 -14.21 25.76 16.17
CA LYS A 153 -15.32 25.05 16.84
C LYS A 153 -16.22 24.36 15.79
N GLY A 154 -15.70 23.32 15.12
CA GLY A 154 -16.42 22.50 14.17
C GLY A 154 -16.32 21.03 14.57
N LYS A 155 -17.28 20.21 14.10
CA LYS A 155 -17.31 18.75 14.36
C LYS A 155 -16.14 17.96 13.75
N GLY A 156 -15.17 18.64 13.11
CA GLY A 156 -14.09 18.00 12.36
C GLY A 156 -14.56 17.42 11.01
N LEU A 157 -13.63 16.79 10.27
CA LEU A 157 -13.94 16.12 9.01
C LEU A 157 -14.57 14.75 9.30
N PRO A 158 -15.75 14.44 8.75
CA PRO A 158 -16.31 13.10 8.88
C PRO A 158 -15.38 12.08 8.22
N VAL A 159 -15.15 10.96 8.88
CA VAL A 159 -14.27 9.90 8.40
C VAL A 159 -14.86 8.53 8.70
N THR A 160 -14.53 7.56 7.85
CA THR A 160 -14.87 6.16 8.06
C THR A 160 -13.60 5.31 8.03
N ARG A 161 -13.35 4.55 9.08
CA ARG A 161 -12.29 3.53 9.08
C ARG A 161 -12.85 2.23 8.54
N VAL A 162 -12.20 1.70 7.53
CA VAL A 162 -12.62 0.48 6.84
C VAL A 162 -11.52 -0.56 6.79
N GLU A 163 -11.92 -1.83 6.74
CA GLU A 163 -11.11 -2.90 6.16
C GLU A 163 -11.45 -3.04 4.68
N LEU A 164 -10.41 -3.24 3.88
CA LEU A 164 -10.50 -3.44 2.43
C LEU A 164 -9.86 -4.78 2.08
N MET A 165 -10.59 -5.60 1.33
CA MET A 165 -10.17 -6.92 0.88
C MET A 165 -10.15 -6.93 -0.65
N PRO A 166 -9.00 -6.60 -1.29
CA PRO A 166 -8.87 -6.61 -2.75
C PRO A 166 -9.04 -8.01 -3.32
N GLU A 167 -9.85 -8.12 -4.39
CA GLU A 167 -10.11 -9.36 -5.12
C GLU A 167 -9.36 -9.41 -6.47
N THR A 168 -8.91 -8.24 -6.94
CA THR A 168 -8.13 -8.11 -8.18
C THR A 168 -6.69 -7.70 -7.93
#